data_ca56869608342353c97ef9650a763911
#
_entry.id   ca56869608342353c97ef9650a763911
#
_cell.length_a   1.000
_cell.length_b   1.000
_cell.length_c   1.000
_cell.angle_alpha   90.00
_cell.angle_beta   90.00
_cell.angle_gamma   90.00
#
_symmetry.space_group_name_H-M   'P 1'
#
loop_
_entity.id
_entity.type
_entity.pdbx_description
1 polymer ?
#
loop_
_entity_poly.entity_id
_entity_poly.type
_entity_poly.pdbx_seq_one_letter_code
_entity_poly.pdbx_strand_id
1 'polypeptide(L)'
;RDIEGYKGYASGNKYVGEGLPLNTFLMPKYAGIDKTNGLPLYYKDVLDKDGNVLGQTLTSEYSEATEYLCDDPTPKLYGGFGTSFSFYGFDISASFTYSVGGLSYDSGYANFLEAPGGTVGKNFHVDVLNAWTPENPDSEHPRFYYGDTDLSINGSSDRFLVDASYLNFQNAQIGYTIPSSVT
;
A
#
# COMPACT_ATOMS: atom_id res chain seq x y z
N ARG A 1 -11.80 -21.92 16.97
CA ARG A 1 -12.33 -22.05 18.36
C ARG A 1 -12.69 -20.65 18.80
N ASP A 2 -13.98 -20.35 18.80
CA ASP A 2 -14.50 -19.04 19.19
C ASP A 2 -14.14 -18.79 20.66
N ILE A 3 -13.58 -17.61 20.94
CA ILE A 3 -13.33 -17.16 22.30
C ILE A 3 -14.47 -16.21 22.65
N GLU A 4 -15.38 -16.66 23.47
CA GLU A 4 -16.57 -15.91 23.88
C GLU A 4 -16.18 -14.52 24.42
N GLY A 5 -16.74 -13.47 23.85
CA GLY A 5 -16.47 -12.08 24.22
C GLY A 5 -15.22 -11.44 23.60
N TYR A 6 -14.45 -12.16 22.79
CA TYR A 6 -13.30 -11.59 22.11
C TYR A 6 -13.70 -11.03 20.74
N LYS A 7 -13.58 -9.70 20.58
CA LYS A 7 -13.91 -9.02 19.32
C LYS A 7 -12.70 -8.74 18.42
N GLY A 8 -11.49 -8.92 18.92
CA GLY A 8 -10.27 -8.61 18.22
C GLY A 8 -9.51 -7.43 18.82
N TYR A 9 -8.36 -7.12 18.25
CA TYR A 9 -7.52 -5.99 18.65
C TYR A 9 -6.82 -5.36 17.46
N ALA A 10 -6.55 -4.04 17.57
CA ALA A 10 -5.72 -3.32 16.64
C ALA A 10 -4.24 -3.40 17.05
N SER A 11 -3.35 -3.50 16.08
CA SER A 11 -1.90 -3.47 16.26
C SER A 11 -1.25 -2.66 15.14
N GLY A 12 -0.88 -1.42 15.42
CA GLY A 12 -0.45 -0.48 14.40
C GLY A 12 -1.57 -0.24 13.40
N ASN A 13 -1.29 -0.42 12.12
CA ASN A 13 -2.25 -0.26 11.02
C ASN A 13 -2.97 -1.57 10.62
N LYS A 14 -3.04 -2.54 11.55
CA LYS A 14 -3.64 -3.85 11.30
C LYS A 14 -4.62 -4.21 12.39
N TYR A 15 -5.59 -5.03 12.01
CA TYR A 15 -6.59 -5.58 12.91
C TYR A 15 -6.57 -7.11 12.86
N VAL A 16 -6.66 -7.71 14.03
CA VAL A 16 -6.81 -9.16 14.20
C VAL A 16 -8.13 -9.40 14.90
N GLY A 17 -9.07 -10.04 14.22
CA GLY A 17 -10.40 -10.29 14.73
C GLY A 17 -11.01 -11.56 14.17
N GLU A 18 -12.05 -12.02 14.83
CA GLU A 18 -12.78 -13.21 14.42
C GLU A 18 -13.48 -12.99 13.08
N GLY A 19 -13.42 -14.00 12.21
CA GLY A 19 -14.03 -13.95 10.88
C GLY A 19 -13.31 -13.10 9.84
N LEU A 20 -12.17 -12.47 10.22
CA LEU A 20 -11.36 -11.65 9.31
C LEU A 20 -10.05 -12.37 8.95
N PRO A 21 -9.52 -12.12 7.75
CA PRO A 21 -8.18 -12.54 7.40
C PRO A 21 -7.14 -12.00 8.38
N LEU A 22 -6.07 -12.76 8.59
CA LEU A 22 -5.00 -12.33 9.47
C LEU A 22 -4.32 -11.07 8.91
N ASN A 23 -4.10 -10.09 9.80
CA ASN A 23 -3.49 -8.80 9.45
C ASN A 23 -4.30 -7.95 8.46
N THR A 24 -5.62 -8.04 8.47
CA THR A 24 -6.49 -7.07 7.77
C THR A 24 -6.08 -5.65 8.13
N PHE A 25 -5.93 -4.79 7.15
CA PHE A 25 -5.55 -3.40 7.40
C PHE A 25 -6.69 -2.63 8.06
N LEU A 26 -6.34 -1.84 9.08
CA LEU A 26 -7.24 -0.92 9.79
C LEU A 26 -6.60 0.46 9.77
N MET A 27 -7.18 1.38 9.02
CA MET A 27 -6.61 2.73 8.86
C MET A 27 -7.63 3.73 8.33
N PRO A 28 -7.37 5.03 8.50
CA PRO A 28 -8.18 6.08 7.90
C PRO A 28 -8.22 6.00 6.38
N LYS A 29 -9.38 6.35 5.82
CA LYS A 29 -9.53 6.52 4.38
C LYS A 29 -9.18 7.94 3.98
N TYR A 30 -8.29 8.04 3.00
CA TYR A 30 -7.87 9.30 2.41
C TYR A 30 -8.90 9.80 1.40
N ALA A 31 -9.28 11.06 1.51
CA ALA A 31 -10.29 11.68 0.65
C ALA A 31 -9.71 12.73 -0.33
N GLY A 32 -8.39 12.86 -0.37
CA GLY A 32 -7.74 13.89 -1.18
C GLY A 32 -7.14 14.99 -0.33
N ILE A 33 -7.03 16.19 -0.91
CA ILE A 33 -6.50 17.38 -0.23
C ILE A 33 -7.52 18.53 -0.22
N ASP A 34 -7.41 19.37 0.78
CA ASP A 34 -8.09 20.66 0.80
C ASP A 34 -7.34 21.62 -0.15
N LYS A 35 -7.99 21.99 -1.24
CA LYS A 35 -7.43 22.88 -2.26
C LYS A 35 -7.10 24.28 -1.76
N THR A 36 -7.61 24.67 -0.60
CA THR A 36 -7.41 26.01 -0.03
C THR A 36 -6.13 26.13 0.79
N ASN A 37 -5.69 25.03 1.42
CA ASN A 37 -4.56 25.03 2.35
C ASN A 37 -3.57 23.89 2.17
N GLY A 38 -3.88 22.92 1.27
CA GLY A 38 -3.03 21.77 0.95
C GLY A 38 -2.96 20.69 2.03
N LEU A 39 -3.84 20.73 3.04
CA LEU A 39 -3.91 19.68 4.04
C LEU A 39 -4.60 18.42 3.49
N PRO A 40 -4.18 17.23 3.92
CA PRO A 40 -4.88 16.00 3.59
C PRO A 40 -6.26 15.98 4.23
N LEU A 41 -7.21 15.38 3.55
CA LEU A 41 -8.56 15.16 4.05
C LEU A 41 -8.80 13.66 4.25
N TYR A 42 -9.43 13.36 5.37
CA TYR A 42 -9.81 12.00 5.77
C TYR A 42 -11.31 11.92 6.03
N TYR A 43 -11.88 10.73 5.82
CA TYR A 43 -13.27 10.48 6.19
C TYR A 43 -13.42 10.34 7.70
N LYS A 44 -14.46 11.00 8.23
CA LYS A 44 -14.87 10.92 9.63
C LYS A 44 -16.35 10.58 9.68
N ASP A 45 -16.70 9.51 10.40
CA ASP A 45 -18.09 9.13 10.62
C ASP A 45 -18.74 10.05 11.66
N VAL A 46 -19.95 10.47 11.35
CA VAL A 46 -20.80 11.20 12.29
C VAL A 46 -21.70 10.19 12.98
N LEU A 47 -21.55 10.05 14.28
CA LEU A 47 -22.29 9.07 15.07
C LEU A 47 -23.46 9.73 15.81
N ASP A 48 -24.56 8.98 15.99
CA ASP A 48 -25.63 9.35 16.91
C ASP A 48 -25.24 9.05 18.37
N LYS A 49 -26.19 9.29 19.29
CA LYS A 49 -25.97 9.04 20.73
C LYS A 49 -25.84 7.55 21.08
N ASP A 50 -26.30 6.69 20.20
CA ASP A 50 -26.30 5.23 20.34
C ASP A 50 -25.11 4.58 19.61
N GLY A 51 -24.26 5.39 18.93
CA GLY A 51 -23.08 4.94 18.22
C GLY A 51 -23.35 4.47 16.79
N ASN A 52 -24.53 4.73 16.22
CA ASN A 52 -24.83 4.41 14.82
C ASN A 52 -24.31 5.51 13.90
N VAL A 53 -23.82 5.14 12.72
CA VAL A 53 -23.34 6.08 11.72
C VAL A 53 -24.51 6.79 11.06
N LEU A 54 -24.61 8.10 11.25
CA LEU A 54 -25.61 8.96 10.61
C LEU A 54 -25.17 9.45 9.22
N GLY A 55 -23.86 9.55 9.01
CA GLY A 55 -23.28 10.04 7.78
C GLY A 55 -21.77 10.17 7.88
N GLN A 56 -21.16 10.74 6.86
CA GLN A 56 -19.72 10.97 6.81
C GLN A 56 -19.44 12.45 6.53
N THR A 57 -18.38 12.94 7.13
CA THR A 57 -17.81 14.28 6.88
C THR A 57 -16.32 14.15 6.60
N LEU A 58 -15.68 15.24 6.22
CA LEU A 58 -14.24 15.29 6.00
C LEU A 58 -13.58 16.06 7.14
N THR A 59 -12.40 15.62 7.54
CA THR A 59 -11.55 16.29 8.52
C THR A 59 -10.12 16.34 8.02
N SER A 60 -9.40 17.40 8.33
CA SER A 60 -7.96 17.49 8.15
C SER A 60 -7.18 17.00 9.38
N GLU A 61 -7.87 16.81 10.51
CA GLU A 61 -7.27 16.32 11.75
C GLU A 61 -7.18 14.79 11.71
N TYR A 62 -5.97 14.25 11.57
CA TYR A 62 -5.75 12.81 11.50
C TYR A 62 -6.29 12.04 12.72
N SER A 63 -6.18 12.63 13.91
CA SER A 63 -6.65 12.03 15.16
C SER A 63 -8.17 11.90 15.25
N GLU A 64 -8.91 12.64 14.42
CA GLU A 64 -10.37 12.59 14.37
C GLU A 64 -10.90 11.69 13.24
N ALA A 65 -10.00 11.23 12.36
CA ALA A 65 -10.38 10.38 11.24
C ALA A 65 -10.89 9.03 11.74
N THR A 66 -11.92 8.51 11.09
CA THR A 66 -12.41 7.16 11.38
C THR A 66 -11.54 6.12 10.72
N GLU A 67 -11.11 5.12 11.48
CA GLU A 67 -10.41 3.96 10.95
C GLU A 67 -11.40 2.94 10.36
N TYR A 68 -11.11 2.47 9.17
CA TYR A 68 -11.92 1.47 8.46
C TYR A 68 -11.12 0.21 8.24
N LEU A 69 -11.80 -0.94 8.30
CA LEU A 69 -11.23 -2.19 7.81
C LEU A 69 -11.08 -2.09 6.30
N CYS A 70 -9.84 -2.16 5.86
CA CYS A 70 -9.49 -2.29 4.45
C CYS A 70 -9.34 -3.76 4.08
N ASP A 71 -8.93 -4.05 2.85
CA ASP A 71 -8.64 -5.41 2.42
C ASP A 71 -7.38 -5.94 3.16
N ASP A 72 -7.01 -7.19 2.93
CA ASP A 72 -5.92 -7.89 3.64
C ASP A 72 -4.72 -8.17 2.72
N PRO A 73 -3.56 -8.53 3.30
CA PRO A 73 -2.35 -8.83 2.53
C PRO A 73 -2.36 -10.22 1.89
N THR A 74 -3.41 -11.03 2.08
CA THR A 74 -3.43 -12.42 1.64
C THR A 74 -3.72 -12.52 0.14
N PRO A 75 -2.85 -13.12 -0.67
CA PRO A 75 -3.14 -13.35 -2.07
C PRO A 75 -4.36 -14.26 -2.26
N LYS A 76 -5.21 -13.94 -3.23
CA LYS A 76 -6.36 -14.77 -3.62
C LYS A 76 -5.92 -16.01 -4.41
N LEU A 77 -4.80 -15.88 -5.13
CA LEU A 77 -4.21 -16.95 -5.92
C LEU A 77 -2.70 -16.75 -6.02
N TYR A 78 -1.94 -17.84 -5.84
CA TYR A 78 -0.50 -17.81 -6.06
C TYR A 78 -0.02 -19.15 -6.60
N GLY A 79 1.12 -19.14 -7.31
CA GLY A 79 1.69 -20.35 -7.86
C GLY A 79 2.90 -20.08 -8.73
N GLY A 80 3.30 -21.12 -9.44
CA GLY A 80 4.36 -21.06 -10.42
C GLY A 80 4.04 -21.93 -11.62
N PHE A 81 4.59 -21.57 -12.75
CA PHE A 81 4.57 -22.37 -13.96
C PHE A 81 5.91 -22.28 -14.66
N GLY A 82 6.24 -23.33 -15.40
CA GLY A 82 7.45 -23.37 -16.17
C GLY A 82 7.24 -24.16 -17.45
N THR A 83 8.11 -23.94 -18.39
CA THR A 83 8.16 -24.69 -19.63
C THR A 83 9.60 -25.10 -19.95
N SER A 84 9.74 -26.26 -20.59
CA SER A 84 11.00 -26.67 -21.17
C SER A 84 10.75 -27.20 -22.58
N PHE A 85 11.67 -26.91 -23.47
CA PHE A 85 11.57 -27.27 -24.86
C PHE A 85 12.95 -27.72 -25.34
N SER A 86 13.02 -28.93 -25.95
CA SER A 86 14.22 -29.49 -26.53
C SER A 86 14.05 -29.69 -28.03
N PHE A 87 14.95 -29.18 -28.84
CA PHE A 87 14.86 -29.21 -30.29
C PHE A 87 16.25 -29.16 -30.94
N TYR A 88 16.58 -30.14 -31.75
CA TYR A 88 17.87 -30.26 -32.48
C TYR A 88 19.12 -29.97 -31.64
N GLY A 89 19.16 -30.51 -30.40
CA GLY A 89 20.29 -30.34 -29.48
C GLY A 89 20.23 -29.03 -28.65
N PHE A 90 19.26 -28.17 -28.89
CA PHE A 90 18.98 -27.05 -28.01
C PHE A 90 17.99 -27.44 -26.92
N ASP A 91 18.29 -27.01 -25.71
CA ASP A 91 17.43 -27.12 -24.55
C ASP A 91 17.13 -25.70 -24.05
N ILE A 92 15.85 -25.34 -23.99
CA ILE A 92 15.40 -24.03 -23.51
C ILE A 92 14.42 -24.28 -22.37
N SER A 93 14.63 -23.62 -21.26
CA SER A 93 13.66 -23.64 -20.15
C SER A 93 13.44 -22.24 -19.59
N ALA A 94 12.22 -22.00 -19.09
CA ALA A 94 11.86 -20.79 -18.36
C ALA A 94 10.89 -21.13 -17.24
N SER A 95 11.01 -20.42 -16.12
CA SER A 95 10.10 -20.56 -15.00
C SER A 95 9.64 -19.19 -14.47
N PHE A 96 8.40 -19.17 -14.01
CA PHE A 96 7.70 -18.01 -13.53
C PHE A 96 7.01 -18.31 -12.21
N THR A 97 6.90 -17.30 -11.34
CA THR A 97 6.02 -17.32 -10.18
C THR A 97 5.08 -16.14 -10.23
N TYR A 98 3.91 -16.31 -9.70
CA TYR A 98 2.90 -15.27 -9.68
C TYR A 98 2.15 -15.26 -8.36
N SER A 99 1.62 -14.09 -8.03
CA SER A 99 0.68 -13.87 -6.95
C SER A 99 -0.37 -12.87 -7.44
N VAL A 100 -1.62 -13.10 -7.11
CA VAL A 100 -2.74 -12.26 -7.54
C VAL A 100 -3.57 -11.87 -6.32
N GLY A 101 -3.81 -10.58 -6.15
CA GLY A 101 -4.51 -10.00 -5.01
C GLY A 101 -3.62 -9.86 -3.78
N GLY A 102 -4.26 -9.42 -2.70
CA GLY A 102 -3.60 -8.96 -1.49
C GLY A 102 -3.13 -7.51 -1.60
N LEU A 103 -3.09 -6.82 -0.48
CA LEU A 103 -2.58 -5.45 -0.39
C LEU A 103 -1.25 -5.41 0.34
N SER A 104 -0.41 -4.47 -0.02
CA SER A 104 0.81 -4.12 0.69
C SER A 104 0.81 -2.65 1.06
N TYR A 105 1.27 -2.33 2.27
CA TYR A 105 1.49 -0.94 2.66
C TYR A 105 2.88 -0.51 2.20
N ASP A 106 2.94 0.48 1.29
CA ASP A 106 4.18 1.04 0.79
C ASP A 106 4.78 2.03 1.79
N SER A 107 5.44 1.48 2.80
CA SER A 107 6.13 2.28 3.82
C SER A 107 7.33 3.06 3.25
N GLY A 108 7.94 2.58 2.18
CA GLY A 108 9.03 3.26 1.50
C GLY A 108 8.55 4.57 0.89
N TYR A 109 7.51 4.49 0.08
CA TYR A 109 6.90 5.66 -0.54
C TYR A 109 6.34 6.64 0.51
N ALA A 110 5.63 6.14 1.53
CA ALA A 110 5.13 6.95 2.62
C ALA A 110 6.24 7.74 3.32
N ASN A 111 7.36 7.08 3.65
CA ASN A 111 8.51 7.73 4.30
C ASN A 111 9.19 8.77 3.40
N PHE A 112 9.23 8.56 2.09
CA PHE A 112 9.84 9.52 1.15
C PHE A 112 8.92 10.70 0.82
N LEU A 113 7.63 10.61 1.13
CA LEU A 113 6.68 11.72 1.04
C LEU A 113 6.52 12.49 2.35
N GLU A 114 7.07 11.97 3.45
CA GLU A 114 6.97 12.60 4.76
C GLU A 114 7.69 13.95 4.78
N ALA A 115 6.95 14.99 5.19
CA ALA A 115 7.52 16.33 5.34
C ALA A 115 8.72 16.32 6.32
N PRO A 116 9.80 17.06 6.01
CA PRO A 116 10.99 17.02 6.82
C PRO A 116 10.78 17.73 8.16
N GLY A 117 10.55 16.98 9.22
CA GLY A 117 10.46 17.48 10.59
C GLY A 117 11.79 18.04 11.13
N GLY A 118 12.51 18.82 10.31
CA GLY A 118 13.78 19.41 10.68
C GLY A 118 15.02 18.52 10.44
N THR A 119 14.88 17.33 9.88
CA THR A 119 15.99 16.43 9.58
C THR A 119 16.68 16.85 8.27
N VAL A 120 17.89 17.34 8.37
CA VAL A 120 18.72 17.72 7.21
C VAL A 120 19.31 16.46 6.57
N GLY A 121 19.34 16.40 5.22
CA GLY A 121 19.97 15.31 4.47
C GLY A 121 19.10 14.10 4.17
N LYS A 122 17.79 14.16 4.42
CA LYS A 122 16.81 13.15 4.01
C LYS A 122 16.55 13.28 2.50
N ASN A 123 16.52 12.15 1.80
CA ASN A 123 16.05 12.11 0.41
C ASN A 123 14.53 12.03 0.38
N PHE A 124 13.93 12.59 -0.67
CA PHE A 124 12.48 12.60 -0.89
C PHE A 124 12.15 11.98 -2.24
N HIS A 125 10.92 11.52 -2.37
CA HIS A 125 10.40 11.06 -3.66
C HIS A 125 10.22 12.23 -4.61
N VAL A 126 10.37 12.00 -5.92
CA VAL A 126 10.20 13.03 -6.94
C VAL A 126 8.81 13.67 -6.93
N ASP A 127 7.80 12.95 -6.50
CA ASP A 127 6.41 13.42 -6.40
C ASP A 127 6.23 14.59 -5.43
N VAL A 128 7.18 14.79 -4.51
CA VAL A 128 7.22 15.98 -3.64
C VAL A 128 7.31 17.28 -4.45
N LEU A 129 7.88 17.24 -5.65
CA LEU A 129 7.92 18.39 -6.56
C LEU A 129 6.53 18.78 -7.07
N ASN A 130 5.58 17.86 -7.03
CA ASN A 130 4.19 18.08 -7.41
C ASN A 130 3.29 18.38 -6.20
N ALA A 131 3.85 18.60 -5.02
CA ALA A 131 3.09 18.92 -3.83
C ALA A 131 2.22 20.17 -4.04
N TRP A 132 1.17 20.27 -3.26
CA TRP A 132 0.27 21.41 -3.30
C TRP A 132 1.00 22.72 -2.99
N THR A 133 0.74 23.72 -3.82
CA THR A 133 1.11 25.12 -3.59
C THR A 133 -0.06 26.02 -3.99
N PRO A 134 -0.09 27.29 -3.58
CA PRO A 134 -1.12 28.22 -4.05
C PRO A 134 -1.20 28.36 -5.57
N GLU A 135 -0.09 28.10 -6.27
CA GLU A 135 0.01 28.10 -7.75
C GLU A 135 -0.38 26.75 -8.38
N ASN A 136 -0.41 25.67 -7.57
CA ASN A 136 -0.81 24.33 -7.97
C ASN A 136 -1.87 23.74 -7.02
N PRO A 137 -3.08 24.34 -6.94
CA PRO A 137 -4.10 23.92 -5.98
C PRO A 137 -4.78 22.59 -6.32
N ASP A 138 -4.64 22.10 -7.55
CA ASP A 138 -5.20 20.84 -8.02
C ASP A 138 -4.23 19.64 -7.86
N SER A 139 -3.17 19.80 -7.09
CA SER A 139 -2.24 18.70 -6.77
C SER A 139 -2.97 17.53 -6.09
N GLU A 140 -2.46 16.31 -6.32
CA GLU A 140 -2.88 15.10 -5.59
C GLU A 140 -2.05 14.85 -4.33
N HIS A 141 -0.97 15.64 -4.12
CA HIS A 141 -0.07 15.53 -3.00
C HIS A 141 -0.26 16.68 -2.03
N PRO A 142 -0.35 16.40 -0.70
CA PRO A 142 -0.45 17.44 0.31
C PRO A 142 0.70 18.45 0.21
N ARG A 143 0.50 19.60 0.84
CA ARG A 143 1.57 20.60 0.98
C ARG A 143 2.82 20.00 1.60
N PHE A 144 3.97 20.53 1.20
CA PHE A 144 5.26 20.05 1.66
C PHE A 144 6.12 21.25 2.08
N TYR A 145 6.18 21.53 3.37
CA TYR A 145 6.96 22.63 3.92
C TYR A 145 8.01 22.13 4.91
N TYR A 146 9.18 22.70 4.84
CA TYR A 146 10.25 22.41 5.79
C TYR A 146 9.83 22.80 7.21
N GLY A 147 9.97 21.87 8.14
CA GLY A 147 9.57 22.09 9.54
C GLY A 147 8.07 21.98 9.79
N ASP A 148 7.28 21.55 8.81
CA ASP A 148 5.89 21.24 9.06
C ASP A 148 5.79 20.00 9.96
N THR A 149 5.28 20.21 11.17
CA THR A 149 5.09 19.18 12.19
C THR A 149 3.67 18.69 12.31
N ASP A 150 2.81 19.10 11.36
CA ASP A 150 1.43 18.64 11.33
C ASP A 150 1.38 17.14 11.01
N LEU A 151 1.07 16.34 12.02
CA LEU A 151 0.99 14.88 11.90
C LEU A 151 -0.09 14.41 10.91
N SER A 152 -1.06 15.28 10.62
CA SER A 152 -2.12 14.98 9.64
C SER A 152 -1.58 14.81 8.23
N ILE A 153 -0.47 15.46 7.89
CA ILE A 153 0.15 15.40 6.55
C ILE A 153 0.78 14.03 6.30
N ASN A 154 1.31 13.42 7.35
CA ASN A 154 2.08 12.18 7.28
C ASN A 154 1.31 10.97 7.83
N GLY A 155 0.01 11.11 8.05
CA GLY A 155 -0.83 10.07 8.62
C GLY A 155 -0.88 8.80 7.76
N SER A 156 -0.70 7.64 8.40
CA SER A 156 -0.89 6.34 7.75
C SER A 156 -2.33 6.19 7.28
N SER A 157 -2.54 5.95 6.00
CA SER A 157 -3.87 5.83 5.42
C SER A 157 -3.87 4.84 4.25
N ASP A 158 -5.06 4.52 3.75
CA ASP A 158 -5.23 3.66 2.58
C ASP A 158 -4.60 4.23 1.29
N ARG A 159 -4.23 5.51 1.27
CA ARG A 159 -3.45 6.14 0.20
C ARG A 159 -2.17 5.37 -0.14
N PHE A 160 -1.57 4.71 0.83
CA PHE A 160 -0.31 3.97 0.69
C PHE A 160 -0.53 2.47 0.55
N LEU A 161 -1.78 2.01 0.42
CA LEU A 161 -2.07 0.62 0.10
C LEU A 161 -1.97 0.42 -1.41
N VAL A 162 -1.16 -0.54 -1.80
CA VAL A 162 -0.94 -0.92 -3.19
C VAL A 162 -1.31 -2.38 -3.41
N ASP A 163 -1.75 -2.71 -4.61
CA ASP A 163 -1.96 -4.10 -5.02
C ASP A 163 -0.63 -4.84 -5.02
N ALA A 164 -0.56 -5.96 -4.31
CA ALA A 164 0.62 -6.79 -4.17
C ALA A 164 0.71 -7.88 -5.25
N SER A 165 -0.11 -7.83 -6.29
CA SER A 165 -0.04 -8.77 -7.40
C SER A 165 1.27 -8.65 -8.17
N TYR A 166 1.84 -9.78 -8.54
CA TYR A 166 3.05 -9.80 -9.36
C TYR A 166 3.13 -11.02 -10.26
N LEU A 167 3.87 -10.89 -11.34
CA LEU A 167 4.40 -11.97 -12.16
C LEU A 167 5.92 -11.83 -12.20
N ASN A 168 6.62 -12.80 -11.62
CA ASN A 168 8.07 -12.79 -11.54
C ASN A 168 8.67 -13.86 -12.47
N PHE A 169 9.58 -13.44 -13.33
CA PHE A 169 10.41 -14.31 -14.13
C PHE A 169 11.59 -14.81 -13.29
N GLN A 170 11.60 -16.09 -12.95
CA GLN A 170 12.57 -16.68 -12.03
C GLN A 170 13.89 -16.99 -12.71
N ASN A 171 13.83 -17.73 -13.81
CA ASN A 171 15.01 -18.06 -14.58
C ASN A 171 14.68 -18.37 -16.05
N ALA A 172 15.68 -18.23 -16.90
CA ALA A 172 15.74 -18.83 -18.21
C ALA A 172 17.08 -19.54 -18.40
N GLN A 173 17.05 -20.67 -19.05
CA GLN A 173 18.22 -21.42 -19.40
C GLN A 173 18.16 -21.80 -20.87
N ILE A 174 19.30 -21.64 -21.57
CA ILE A 174 19.52 -22.15 -22.92
C ILE A 174 20.73 -22.99 -22.87
N GLY A 175 20.61 -24.24 -23.29
CA GLY A 175 21.69 -25.21 -23.46
C GLY A 175 21.79 -25.68 -24.89
N TYR A 176 22.97 -26.15 -25.29
CA TYR A 176 23.18 -26.84 -26.57
C TYR A 176 24.07 -28.07 -26.36
N THR A 177 23.56 -29.21 -26.76
CA THR A 177 24.31 -30.46 -26.72
C THR A 177 25.05 -30.66 -28.04
N ILE A 178 26.40 -30.63 -27.99
CA ILE A 178 27.26 -30.86 -29.16
C ILE A 178 27.12 -32.30 -29.58
N PRO A 179 26.79 -32.58 -30.85
CA PRO A 179 26.69 -33.94 -31.35
C PRO A 179 28.07 -34.67 -31.28
N SER A 180 28.04 -35.94 -30.90
CA SER A 180 29.26 -36.76 -30.77
C SER A 180 30.05 -36.96 -32.08
N SER A 181 29.46 -36.62 -33.22
CA SER A 181 30.14 -36.62 -34.52
C SER A 181 31.13 -35.46 -34.72
N VAL A 182 31.15 -34.48 -33.80
CA VAL A 182 32.03 -33.30 -33.84
C VAL A 182 33.14 -33.41 -32.77
N THR A 183 33.07 -34.37 -31.88
CA THR A 183 34.10 -34.77 -30.90
C THR A 183 34.84 -36.00 -31.39
#